data_9d48703c96c03a763492d7965c65ac33
#
_entry.id   9d48703c96c03a763492d7965c65ac33
#
_cell.length_a   1.000
_cell.length_b   1.000
_cell.length_c   1.000
_cell.angle_alpha   90.00
_cell.angle_beta   90.00
_cell.angle_gamma   90.00
#
_symmetry.space_group_name_H-M   'P 1'
#
loop_
_entity.id
_entity.type
_entity.pdbx_description
1 polymer ?
#
loop_
_entity_poly.entity_id
_entity_poly.type
_entity_poly.pdbx_seq_one_letter_code
_entity_poly.pdbx_strand_id
1 'polypeptide(L)'
;MRGLVYIVDDDDAVRDSLDLLLSAAGYETHTFESADAFLAAPPKAAGGCLLSDIRMPGMSGLELMVALQERGASCPVVLITGHGDVPMAVEAMKRGAHDFIEKPFDDERLVAAVCSALARGAGPREAATVDPEAAERLATLSRRERQVMEGLVGGRSNKEIARDYGISPRTVEVYRANVMTKMRAESLAELVQTALRAGVTAN
;
A
#
# COMPACT_ATOMS: atom_id res chain seq x y z
N MET A 1 17.91 -15.77 -8.68
CA MET A 1 16.49 -15.30 -8.69
C MET A 1 16.28 -14.50 -7.41
N ARG A 2 15.68 -13.31 -7.53
CA ARG A 2 15.44 -12.40 -6.37
C ARG A 2 14.19 -12.77 -5.57
N GLY A 3 13.33 -13.61 -6.10
CA GLY A 3 12.08 -14.05 -5.47
C GLY A 3 10.96 -14.24 -6.48
N LEU A 4 9.80 -14.70 -6.01
CA LEU A 4 8.63 -14.97 -6.82
C LEU A 4 7.59 -13.86 -6.64
N VAL A 5 7.01 -13.36 -7.73
CA VAL A 5 5.97 -12.33 -7.75
C VAL A 5 4.77 -12.83 -8.54
N TYR A 6 3.62 -12.77 -7.90
CA TYR A 6 2.33 -13.04 -8.54
C TYR A 6 1.72 -11.71 -8.94
N ILE A 7 1.35 -11.55 -10.21
CA ILE A 7 0.77 -10.33 -10.77
C ILE A 7 -0.70 -10.60 -11.09
N VAL A 8 -1.61 -9.81 -10.53
CA VAL A 8 -3.05 -9.92 -10.77
C VAL A 8 -3.57 -8.55 -11.21
N ASP A 9 -3.99 -8.45 -12.46
CA ASP A 9 -4.55 -7.24 -13.07
C ASP A 9 -5.46 -7.68 -14.22
N ASP A 10 -6.60 -7.04 -14.45
CA ASP A 10 -7.53 -7.41 -15.52
C ASP A 10 -7.11 -6.87 -16.89
N ASP A 11 -6.22 -5.89 -16.94
CA ASP A 11 -5.69 -5.32 -18.19
C ASP A 11 -4.44 -6.11 -18.66
N ASP A 12 -4.55 -6.78 -19.81
CA ASP A 12 -3.47 -7.55 -20.43
C ASP A 12 -2.20 -6.71 -20.63
N ALA A 13 -2.34 -5.47 -21.11
CA ALA A 13 -1.19 -4.62 -21.41
C ALA A 13 -0.45 -4.20 -20.12
N VAL A 14 -1.18 -3.99 -19.03
CA VAL A 14 -0.59 -3.71 -17.71
C VAL A 14 0.12 -4.95 -17.19
N ARG A 15 -0.51 -6.14 -17.28
CA ARG A 15 0.13 -7.40 -16.87
C ARG A 15 1.43 -7.68 -17.61
N ASP A 16 1.42 -7.54 -18.94
CA ASP A 16 2.62 -7.77 -19.76
C ASP A 16 3.74 -6.77 -19.42
N SER A 17 3.39 -5.52 -19.18
CA SER A 17 4.35 -4.47 -18.81
C SER A 17 4.98 -4.75 -17.44
N LEU A 18 4.17 -5.14 -16.44
CA LEU A 18 4.64 -5.50 -15.09
C LEU A 18 5.51 -6.75 -15.12
N ASP A 19 5.11 -7.76 -15.89
CA ASP A 19 5.86 -9.01 -16.08
C ASP A 19 7.24 -8.73 -16.69
N LEU A 20 7.29 -7.97 -17.78
CA LEU A 20 8.54 -7.59 -18.44
C LEU A 20 9.47 -6.84 -17.49
N LEU A 21 8.96 -5.85 -16.78
CA LEU A 21 9.73 -5.03 -15.84
C LEU A 21 10.31 -5.86 -14.69
N LEU A 22 9.50 -6.68 -14.05
CA LEU A 22 9.93 -7.49 -12.90
C LEU A 22 10.85 -8.64 -13.33
N SER A 23 10.59 -9.26 -14.48
CA SER A 23 11.49 -10.26 -15.07
C SER A 23 12.86 -9.66 -15.41
N ALA A 24 12.90 -8.45 -15.99
CA ALA A 24 14.14 -7.71 -16.25
C ALA A 24 14.88 -7.36 -14.96
N ALA A 25 14.18 -7.10 -13.86
CA ALA A 25 14.75 -6.88 -12.53
C ALA A 25 15.21 -8.18 -11.84
N GLY A 26 15.00 -9.36 -12.46
CA GLY A 26 15.50 -10.65 -11.99
C GLY A 26 14.55 -11.41 -11.05
N TYR A 27 13.28 -11.07 -11.03
CA TYR A 27 12.23 -11.80 -10.32
C TYR A 27 11.64 -12.91 -11.23
N GLU A 28 11.14 -13.98 -10.62
CA GLU A 28 10.25 -14.93 -11.28
C GLU A 28 8.82 -14.41 -11.16
N THR A 29 8.06 -14.42 -12.25
CA THR A 29 6.72 -13.85 -12.30
C THR A 29 5.70 -14.88 -12.75
N HIS A 30 4.50 -14.80 -12.17
CA HIS A 30 3.31 -15.51 -12.63
C HIS A 30 2.15 -14.52 -12.72
N THR A 31 1.50 -14.48 -13.89
CA THR A 31 0.44 -13.51 -14.17
C THR A 31 -0.94 -14.17 -14.14
N PHE A 32 -1.94 -13.43 -13.67
CA PHE A 32 -3.35 -13.84 -13.58
C PHE A 32 -4.26 -12.70 -14.01
N GLU A 33 -5.28 -13.02 -14.79
CA GLU A 33 -6.24 -12.06 -15.33
C GLU A 33 -7.32 -11.63 -14.30
N SER A 34 -7.41 -12.31 -13.17
CA SER A 34 -8.40 -12.01 -12.13
C SER A 34 -8.01 -12.62 -10.78
N ALA A 35 -8.62 -12.10 -9.73
CA ALA A 35 -8.50 -12.65 -8.39
C ALA A 35 -8.99 -14.11 -8.31
N ASP A 36 -10.07 -14.44 -9.03
CA ASP A 36 -10.61 -15.80 -9.07
C ASP A 36 -9.65 -16.77 -9.73
N ALA A 37 -9.02 -16.37 -10.83
CA ALA A 37 -7.99 -17.17 -11.51
C ALA A 37 -6.80 -17.46 -10.57
N PHE A 38 -6.36 -16.47 -9.82
CA PHE A 38 -5.30 -16.63 -8.81
C PHE A 38 -5.72 -17.58 -7.68
N LEU A 39 -6.93 -17.42 -7.15
CA LEU A 39 -7.44 -18.27 -6.06
C LEU A 39 -7.72 -19.72 -6.47
N ALA A 40 -7.98 -19.97 -7.76
CA ALA A 40 -8.14 -21.30 -8.32
C ALA A 40 -6.81 -22.05 -8.49
N ALA A 41 -5.70 -21.32 -8.68
CA ALA A 41 -4.35 -21.85 -8.80
C ALA A 41 -3.43 -21.22 -7.74
N PRO A 42 -3.73 -21.42 -6.44
CA PRO A 42 -2.98 -20.73 -5.38
C PRO A 42 -1.51 -21.15 -5.39
N PRO A 43 -0.62 -20.26 -4.95
CA PRO A 43 0.81 -20.53 -4.89
C PRO A 43 1.09 -21.84 -4.14
N LYS A 44 1.88 -22.72 -4.76
CA LYS A 44 2.26 -24.01 -4.19
C LYS A 44 3.33 -23.91 -3.10
N ALA A 45 3.97 -22.76 -2.95
CA ALA A 45 5.05 -22.53 -1.99
C ALA A 45 4.75 -21.33 -1.10
N ALA A 46 5.05 -21.47 0.19
CA ALA A 46 5.18 -20.31 1.08
C ALA A 46 6.38 -19.49 0.60
N GLY A 47 6.16 -18.22 0.28
CA GLY A 47 7.23 -17.32 -0.14
C GLY A 47 7.01 -16.77 -1.54
N GLY A 48 6.52 -15.58 -1.61
CA GLY A 48 6.27 -14.79 -2.80
C GLY A 48 5.60 -13.48 -2.41
N CYS A 49 5.53 -12.55 -3.34
CA CYS A 49 4.82 -11.30 -3.18
C CYS A 49 3.64 -11.29 -4.15
N LEU A 50 2.46 -10.90 -3.68
CA LEU A 50 1.32 -10.61 -4.54
C LEU A 50 1.33 -9.13 -4.90
N LEU A 51 1.36 -8.83 -6.19
CA LEU A 51 1.16 -7.52 -6.78
C LEU A 51 -0.21 -7.53 -7.46
N SER A 52 -1.15 -6.75 -6.96
CA SER A 52 -2.52 -6.77 -7.47
C SER A 52 -3.07 -5.38 -7.74
N ASP A 53 -3.76 -5.20 -8.86
CA ASP A 53 -4.62 -4.03 -9.03
C ASP A 53 -5.73 -4.04 -7.98
N ILE A 54 -6.11 -2.85 -7.50
CA ILE A 54 -7.22 -2.72 -6.55
C ILE A 54 -8.56 -2.93 -7.25
N ARG A 55 -8.72 -2.36 -8.47
CA ARG A 55 -10.01 -2.37 -9.18
C ARG A 55 -10.01 -3.36 -10.31
N MET A 56 -10.58 -4.51 -10.06
CA MET A 56 -10.79 -5.54 -11.07
C MET A 56 -12.28 -5.93 -11.14
N PRO A 57 -12.77 -6.40 -12.29
CA PRO A 57 -14.10 -7.00 -12.40
C PRO A 57 -14.24 -8.20 -11.44
N GLY A 58 -15.39 -8.31 -10.80
CA GLY A 58 -15.63 -9.34 -9.79
C GLY A 58 -14.97 -9.02 -8.45
N MET A 59 -14.01 -9.83 -8.04
CA MET A 59 -13.30 -9.65 -6.77
C MET A 59 -12.17 -8.61 -6.92
N SER A 60 -12.21 -7.57 -6.09
CA SER A 60 -11.17 -6.54 -6.02
C SER A 60 -9.87 -7.06 -5.39
N GLY A 61 -8.74 -6.38 -5.63
CA GLY A 61 -7.46 -6.70 -5.00
C GLY A 61 -7.49 -6.62 -3.47
N LEU A 62 -8.32 -5.74 -2.90
CA LEU A 62 -8.54 -5.67 -1.46
C LEU A 62 -9.27 -6.90 -0.92
N GLU A 63 -10.32 -7.35 -1.60
CA GLU A 63 -11.06 -8.57 -1.25
C GLU A 63 -10.19 -9.81 -1.43
N LEU A 64 -9.38 -9.86 -2.48
CA LEU A 64 -8.39 -10.92 -2.69
C LEU A 64 -7.41 -11.01 -1.51
N MET A 65 -6.88 -9.88 -1.06
CA MET A 65 -5.99 -9.83 0.11
C MET A 65 -6.67 -10.39 1.36
N VAL A 66 -7.92 -10.00 1.63
CA VAL A 66 -8.70 -10.51 2.78
C VAL A 66 -8.92 -12.01 2.66
N ALA A 67 -9.31 -12.50 1.47
CA ALA A 67 -9.52 -13.92 1.22
C ALA A 67 -8.24 -14.76 1.45
N LEU A 68 -7.07 -14.21 1.11
CA LEU A 68 -5.78 -14.85 1.39
C LEU A 68 -5.48 -14.92 2.88
N GLN A 69 -5.75 -13.86 3.63
CA GLN A 69 -5.58 -13.83 5.09
C GLN A 69 -6.48 -14.85 5.78
N GLU A 70 -7.75 -14.94 5.38
CA GLU A 70 -8.72 -15.92 5.88
C GLU A 70 -8.28 -17.37 5.62
N ARG A 71 -7.60 -17.62 4.51
CA ARG A 71 -7.01 -18.93 4.17
C ARG A 71 -5.67 -19.20 4.87
N GLY A 72 -5.19 -18.27 5.70
CA GLY A 72 -3.89 -18.38 6.37
C GLY A 72 -2.70 -18.33 5.43
N ALA A 73 -2.89 -17.78 4.22
CA ALA A 73 -1.82 -17.63 3.25
C ALA A 73 -0.87 -16.51 3.69
N SER A 74 0.40 -16.86 3.78
CA SER A 74 1.47 -15.99 4.22
C SER A 74 2.17 -15.36 3.00
N CYS A 75 1.49 -14.43 2.34
CA CYS A 75 1.99 -13.74 1.15
C CYS A 75 1.84 -12.22 1.35
N PRO A 76 2.93 -11.44 1.36
CA PRO A 76 2.84 -10.00 1.41
C PRO A 76 2.16 -9.47 0.15
N VAL A 77 1.24 -8.53 0.33
CA VAL A 77 0.44 -7.96 -0.75
C VAL A 77 0.85 -6.51 -0.98
N VAL A 78 1.23 -6.19 -2.20
CA VAL A 78 1.43 -4.84 -2.73
C VAL A 78 0.27 -4.54 -3.67
N LEU A 79 -0.44 -3.45 -3.43
CA LEU A 79 -1.58 -3.06 -4.25
C LEU A 79 -1.20 -1.96 -5.23
N ILE A 80 -1.69 -2.06 -6.46
CA ILE A 80 -1.60 -0.99 -7.44
C ILE A 80 -2.94 -0.28 -7.48
N THR A 81 -2.93 1.04 -7.47
CA THR A 81 -4.14 1.86 -7.38
C THR A 81 -4.16 2.95 -8.44
N GLY A 82 -5.31 3.20 -9.03
CA GLY A 82 -5.54 4.34 -9.90
C GLY A 82 -5.82 5.63 -9.12
N HIS A 83 -5.89 6.76 -9.85
CA HIS A 83 -6.30 8.04 -9.30
C HIS A 83 -7.70 7.96 -8.65
N GLY A 84 -7.79 8.35 -7.39
CA GLY A 84 -9.06 8.35 -6.65
C GLY A 84 -9.29 7.13 -5.77
N ASP A 85 -8.43 6.12 -5.82
CA ASP A 85 -8.55 4.91 -5.00
C ASP A 85 -7.76 4.98 -3.69
N VAL A 86 -7.19 6.13 -3.37
CA VAL A 86 -6.43 6.37 -2.13
C VAL A 86 -7.20 5.92 -0.87
N PRO A 87 -8.51 6.18 -0.72
CA PRO A 87 -9.27 5.66 0.42
C PRO A 87 -9.21 4.13 0.55
N MET A 88 -9.32 3.42 -0.57
CA MET A 88 -9.24 1.94 -0.60
C MET A 88 -7.83 1.45 -0.29
N ALA A 89 -6.82 2.13 -0.81
CA ALA A 89 -5.41 1.82 -0.53
C ALA A 89 -5.07 2.01 0.97
N VAL A 90 -5.55 3.09 1.58
CA VAL A 90 -5.38 3.33 3.02
C VAL A 90 -6.10 2.26 3.83
N GLU A 91 -7.31 1.86 3.45
CA GLU A 91 -8.05 0.78 4.10
C GLU A 91 -7.29 -0.57 3.99
N ALA A 92 -6.71 -0.84 2.83
CA ALA A 92 -5.87 -2.00 2.62
C ALA A 92 -4.65 -2.01 3.55
N MET A 93 -3.98 -0.85 3.73
CA MET A 93 -2.87 -0.72 4.67
C MET A 93 -3.30 -1.02 6.12
N LYS A 94 -4.46 -0.53 6.54
CA LYS A 94 -5.03 -0.84 7.86
C LYS A 94 -5.32 -2.33 8.03
N ARG A 95 -5.75 -3.00 6.96
CA ARG A 95 -6.02 -4.44 6.93
C ARG A 95 -4.78 -5.31 6.76
N GLY A 96 -3.61 -4.71 6.58
CA GLY A 96 -2.36 -5.46 6.54
C GLY A 96 -1.69 -5.58 5.19
N ALA A 97 -2.09 -4.83 4.17
CA ALA A 97 -1.30 -4.70 2.96
C ALA A 97 0.14 -4.30 3.30
N HIS A 98 1.10 -4.83 2.54
CA HIS A 98 2.51 -4.49 2.72
C HIS A 98 2.77 -3.06 2.25
N ASP A 99 2.28 -2.73 1.07
CA ASP A 99 2.45 -1.41 0.45
C ASP A 99 1.32 -1.17 -0.56
N PHE A 100 1.19 0.08 -1.03
CA PHE A 100 0.44 0.39 -2.24
C PHE A 100 1.17 1.39 -3.12
N ILE A 101 0.89 1.35 -4.42
CA ILE A 101 1.54 2.17 -5.43
C ILE A 101 0.46 2.85 -6.28
N GLU A 102 0.49 4.19 -6.36
CA GLU A 102 -0.46 4.96 -7.16
C GLU A 102 0.03 5.10 -8.61
N LYS A 103 -0.84 4.80 -9.58
CA LYS A 103 -0.59 5.01 -11.02
C LYS A 103 -0.72 6.50 -11.37
N PRO A 104 0.18 7.12 -12.14
CA PRO A 104 1.41 6.55 -12.70
C PRO A 104 2.54 6.44 -11.69
N PHE A 105 3.37 5.43 -11.81
CA PHE A 105 4.52 5.18 -10.94
C PHE A 105 5.80 4.93 -11.74
N ASP A 106 6.94 5.16 -11.11
CA ASP A 106 8.24 4.86 -11.67
C ASP A 106 8.62 3.39 -11.42
N ASP A 107 9.35 2.80 -12.36
CA ASP A 107 9.81 1.41 -12.30
C ASP A 107 10.59 1.12 -11.01
N GLU A 108 11.44 2.05 -10.59
CA GLU A 108 12.25 1.94 -9.37
C GLU A 108 11.36 1.83 -8.12
N ARG A 109 10.25 2.58 -8.06
CA ARG A 109 9.30 2.54 -6.94
C ARG A 109 8.61 1.18 -6.84
N LEU A 110 8.21 0.59 -7.98
CA LEU A 110 7.61 -0.73 -8.03
C LEU A 110 8.58 -1.81 -7.55
N VAL A 111 9.79 -1.81 -8.11
CA VAL A 111 10.85 -2.77 -7.76
C VAL A 111 11.21 -2.66 -6.27
N ALA A 112 11.30 -1.44 -5.73
CA ALA A 112 11.58 -1.22 -4.31
C ALA A 112 10.47 -1.78 -3.41
N ALA A 113 9.20 -1.60 -3.76
CA ALA A 113 8.07 -2.13 -3.00
C ALA A 113 8.06 -3.67 -2.98
N VAL A 114 8.27 -4.30 -4.14
CA VAL A 114 8.35 -5.76 -4.26
C VAL A 114 9.56 -6.30 -3.48
N CYS A 115 10.72 -5.65 -3.58
CA CYS A 115 11.92 -6.02 -2.83
C CYS A 115 11.67 -5.96 -1.32
N SER A 116 11.07 -4.90 -0.84
CA SER A 116 10.70 -4.72 0.57
C SER A 116 9.70 -5.78 1.04
N ALA A 117 8.70 -6.10 0.21
CA ALA A 117 7.70 -7.11 0.50
C ALA A 117 8.34 -8.49 0.68
N LEU A 118 9.20 -8.89 -0.25
CA LEU A 118 9.89 -10.18 -0.21
C LEU A 118 10.90 -10.27 0.95
N ALA A 119 11.59 -9.17 1.29
CA ALA A 119 12.57 -9.14 2.37
C ALA A 119 11.92 -9.30 3.77
N ARG A 120 10.72 -8.76 3.95
CA ARG A 120 9.98 -8.91 5.23
C ARG A 120 9.37 -10.29 5.42
N GLY A 121 9.17 -11.02 4.33
CA GLY A 121 8.44 -12.29 4.36
C GLY A 121 7.01 -12.09 4.85
N ALA A 122 6.29 -13.18 4.95
CA ALA A 122 4.97 -13.20 5.51
C ALA A 122 5.02 -13.47 7.03
N GLY A 123 5.78 -12.69 7.76
CA GLY A 123 5.74 -12.74 9.22
C GLY A 123 4.41 -12.21 9.74
N PRO A 124 3.87 -12.79 10.83
CA PRO A 124 2.73 -12.20 11.50
C PRO A 124 3.08 -10.74 11.82
N ARG A 125 2.19 -9.82 11.49
CA ARG A 125 2.29 -8.44 11.94
C ARG A 125 2.35 -8.48 13.45
N GLU A 126 3.49 -8.17 14.05
CA GLU A 126 3.56 -7.99 15.49
C GLU A 126 2.43 -7.05 15.87
N ALA A 127 1.56 -7.54 16.76
CA ALA A 127 0.46 -6.74 17.29
C ALA A 127 1.07 -5.42 17.77
N ALA A 128 0.55 -4.32 17.26
CA ALA A 128 1.14 -3.00 17.33
C ALA A 128 1.43 -2.59 18.78
N THR A 129 2.59 -2.93 19.28
CA THR A 129 3.19 -2.16 20.35
C THR A 129 3.48 -0.78 19.77
N VAL A 130 2.97 0.25 20.44
CA VAL A 130 3.21 1.64 20.02
C VAL A 130 4.72 1.82 19.86
N ASP A 131 5.16 2.17 18.67
CA ASP A 131 6.56 2.45 18.37
C ASP A 131 6.91 3.81 19.01
N PRO A 132 7.79 3.85 20.03
CA PRO A 132 8.14 5.08 20.72
C PRO A 132 8.72 6.14 19.77
N GLU A 133 9.52 5.74 18.79
CA GLU A 133 10.11 6.66 17.83
C GLU A 133 9.04 7.26 16.88
N ALA A 134 8.07 6.45 16.44
CA ALA A 134 6.94 6.92 15.67
C ALA A 134 6.07 7.90 16.50
N ALA A 135 5.85 7.61 17.78
CA ALA A 135 5.12 8.49 18.69
C ALA A 135 5.85 9.83 18.93
N GLU A 136 7.17 9.82 19.08
CA GLU A 136 7.98 11.04 19.18
C GLU A 136 7.86 11.90 17.91
N ARG A 137 7.99 11.30 16.72
CA ARG A 137 7.78 12.01 15.44
C ARG A 137 6.38 12.62 15.37
N LEU A 138 5.35 11.85 15.74
CA LEU A 138 3.97 12.31 15.80
C LEU A 138 3.81 13.55 16.73
N ALA A 139 4.53 13.59 17.84
CA ALA A 139 4.50 14.71 18.77
C ALA A 139 5.11 16.00 18.20
N THR A 140 5.98 15.91 17.18
CA THR A 140 6.57 17.09 16.51
C THR A 140 5.62 17.80 15.56
N LEU A 141 4.49 17.18 15.23
CA LEU A 141 3.51 17.77 14.31
C LEU A 141 2.77 18.92 14.99
N SER A 142 2.70 20.05 14.29
CA SER A 142 1.79 21.14 14.67
C SER A 142 0.33 20.69 14.59
N ARG A 143 -0.58 21.43 15.21
CA ARG A 143 -2.01 21.12 15.17
C ARG A 143 -2.54 20.99 13.75
N ARG A 144 -2.09 21.84 12.81
CA ARG A 144 -2.52 21.80 11.41
C ARG A 144 -1.93 20.61 10.65
N GLU A 145 -0.67 20.30 10.87
CA GLU A 145 -0.03 19.12 10.29
C GLU A 145 -0.69 17.82 10.78
N ARG A 146 -1.02 17.75 12.07
CA ARG A 146 -1.75 16.61 12.64
C ARG A 146 -3.13 16.44 12.00
N GLN A 147 -3.90 17.51 11.82
CA GLN A 147 -5.19 17.48 11.15
C GLN A 147 -5.08 16.97 9.70
N VAL A 148 -4.07 17.44 8.97
CA VAL A 148 -3.82 16.97 7.61
C VAL A 148 -3.40 15.48 7.59
N MET A 149 -2.51 15.08 8.48
CA MET A 149 -2.10 13.70 8.63
C MET A 149 -3.29 12.77 8.94
N GLU A 150 -4.13 13.13 9.91
CA GLU A 150 -5.34 12.37 10.26
C GLU A 150 -6.29 12.27 9.07
N GLY A 151 -6.40 13.32 8.27
CA GLY A 151 -7.14 13.30 7.01
C GLY A 151 -6.58 12.30 6.00
N LEU A 152 -5.26 12.32 5.81
CA LEU A 152 -4.56 11.41 4.90
C LEU A 152 -4.69 9.94 5.35
N VAL A 153 -4.46 9.68 6.63
CA VAL A 153 -4.61 8.35 7.24
C VAL A 153 -6.07 7.89 7.24
N GLY A 154 -7.02 8.82 7.23
CA GLY A 154 -8.45 8.57 7.02
C GLY A 154 -8.82 8.29 5.56
N GLY A 155 -7.86 8.34 4.63
CA GLY A 155 -8.10 8.14 3.20
C GLY A 155 -8.75 9.32 2.49
N ARG A 156 -8.79 10.51 3.11
CA ARG A 156 -9.39 11.71 2.50
C ARG A 156 -8.46 12.34 1.46
N SER A 157 -9.03 12.78 0.35
CA SER A 157 -8.32 13.54 -0.68
C SER A 157 -7.91 14.93 -0.18
N ASN A 158 -6.91 15.55 -0.81
CA ASN A 158 -6.50 16.93 -0.49
C ASN A 158 -7.68 17.93 -0.58
N LYS A 159 -8.65 17.70 -1.48
CA LYS A 159 -9.84 18.55 -1.63
C LYS A 159 -10.80 18.41 -0.45
N GLU A 160 -11.01 17.20 0.03
CA GLU A 160 -11.86 16.92 1.19
C GLU A 160 -11.23 17.48 2.47
N ILE A 161 -9.93 17.25 2.68
CA ILE A 161 -9.18 17.81 3.81
C ILE A 161 -9.25 19.36 3.80
N ALA A 162 -9.08 19.96 2.62
CA ALA A 162 -9.16 21.41 2.45
C ALA A 162 -10.53 21.96 2.86
N ARG A 163 -11.59 21.28 2.40
CA ARG A 163 -12.99 21.64 2.75
C ARG A 163 -13.25 21.50 4.25
N ASP A 164 -12.83 20.38 4.85
CA ASP A 164 -13.11 20.06 6.26
C ASP A 164 -12.44 21.04 7.22
N TYR A 165 -11.26 21.56 6.84
CA TYR A 165 -10.50 22.48 7.69
C TYR A 165 -10.50 23.92 7.22
N GLY A 166 -11.26 24.28 6.19
CA GLY A 166 -11.41 25.65 5.69
C GLY A 166 -10.12 26.26 5.15
N ILE A 167 -9.30 25.45 4.46
CA ILE A 167 -8.04 25.88 3.83
C ILE A 167 -8.03 25.54 2.34
N SER A 168 -7.06 26.05 1.59
CA SER A 168 -6.95 25.72 0.16
C SER A 168 -6.32 24.33 -0.06
N PRO A 169 -6.63 23.63 -1.16
CA PRO A 169 -5.94 22.38 -1.52
C PRO A 169 -4.41 22.55 -1.61
N ARG A 170 -3.94 23.69 -2.12
CA ARG A 170 -2.51 24.03 -2.16
C ARG A 170 -1.90 24.14 -0.77
N THR A 171 -2.65 24.66 0.20
CA THR A 171 -2.21 24.71 1.60
C THR A 171 -2.11 23.31 2.21
N VAL A 172 -3.03 22.40 1.83
CA VAL A 172 -2.96 20.99 2.24
C VAL A 172 -1.70 20.33 1.69
N GLU A 173 -1.33 20.58 0.43
CA GLU A 173 -0.10 20.05 -0.18
C GLU A 173 1.15 20.48 0.62
N VAL A 174 1.22 21.73 1.03
CA VAL A 174 2.34 22.23 1.87
C VAL A 174 2.39 21.49 3.21
N TYR A 175 1.25 21.36 3.90
CA TYR A 175 1.21 20.62 5.16
C TYR A 175 1.50 19.13 4.96
N ARG A 176 1.03 18.52 3.87
CA ARG A 176 1.36 17.13 3.50
C ARG A 176 2.87 16.95 3.36
N ALA A 177 3.55 17.82 2.62
CA ALA A 177 5.01 17.76 2.48
C ALA A 177 5.73 17.84 3.84
N ASN A 178 5.30 18.77 4.71
CA ASN A 178 5.86 18.89 6.06
C ASN A 178 5.60 17.65 6.91
N VAL A 179 4.40 17.08 6.85
CA VAL A 179 4.05 15.82 7.54
C VAL A 179 4.94 14.69 7.06
N MET A 180 5.08 14.50 5.74
CA MET A 180 5.96 13.46 5.17
C MET A 180 7.38 13.58 5.70
N THR A 181 7.95 14.80 5.69
CA THR A 181 9.29 15.07 6.18
C THR A 181 9.44 14.77 7.68
N LYS A 182 8.52 15.26 8.53
CA LYS A 182 8.58 15.09 9.99
C LYS A 182 8.34 13.64 10.40
N MET A 183 7.43 12.95 9.73
CA MET A 183 7.17 11.52 9.95
C MET A 183 8.22 10.62 9.31
N ARG A 184 9.15 11.18 8.52
CA ARG A 184 10.17 10.46 7.74
C ARG A 184 9.56 9.38 6.85
N ALA A 185 8.49 9.74 6.16
CA ALA A 185 7.77 8.86 5.24
C ALA A 185 8.07 9.27 3.79
N GLU A 186 8.51 8.33 2.98
CA GLU A 186 8.79 8.56 1.55
C GLU A 186 7.54 8.33 0.69
N SER A 187 6.55 7.61 1.23
CA SER A 187 5.27 7.34 0.56
C SER A 187 4.08 7.49 1.52
N LEU A 188 2.87 7.66 0.94
CA LEU A 188 1.65 7.69 1.74
C LEU A 188 1.43 6.37 2.50
N ALA A 189 1.79 5.25 1.90
CA ALA A 189 1.74 3.94 2.55
C ALA A 189 2.60 3.90 3.82
N GLU A 190 3.83 4.39 3.72
CA GLU A 190 4.75 4.47 4.86
C GLU A 190 4.25 5.44 5.93
N LEU A 191 3.66 6.57 5.53
CA LEU A 191 3.00 7.50 6.46
C LEU A 191 1.88 6.80 7.22
N VAL A 192 1.01 6.07 6.52
CA VAL A 192 -0.10 5.33 7.14
C VAL A 192 0.44 4.27 8.11
N GLN A 193 1.44 3.49 7.71
CA GLN A 193 2.06 2.50 8.59
C GLN A 193 2.67 3.13 9.83
N THR A 194 3.44 4.21 9.66
CA THR A 194 4.10 4.91 10.77
C THR A 194 3.07 5.52 11.72
N ALA A 195 2.00 6.11 11.20
CA ALA A 195 0.92 6.65 12.01
C ALA A 195 0.19 5.57 12.82
N LEU A 196 -0.10 4.41 12.21
CA LEU A 196 -0.70 3.27 12.90
C LEU A 196 0.21 2.74 14.02
N ARG A 197 1.54 2.65 13.80
CA ARG A 197 2.52 2.28 14.81
C ARG A 197 2.63 3.32 15.93
N ALA A 198 2.39 4.59 15.64
CA ALA A 198 2.34 5.66 16.63
C ALA A 198 1.03 5.68 17.44
N GLY A 199 0.11 4.73 17.20
CA GLY A 199 -1.17 4.63 17.91
C GLY A 199 -2.26 5.54 17.36
N VAL A 200 -2.10 6.08 16.16
CA VAL A 200 -3.18 6.84 15.50
C VAL A 200 -4.25 5.87 15.04
N THR A 201 -5.41 5.93 15.67
CA THR A 201 -6.61 5.23 15.21
C THR A 201 -7.35 6.13 14.24
N ALA A 202 -7.49 5.70 12.99
CA ALA A 202 -8.35 6.41 12.06
C ALA A 202 -9.81 6.14 12.40
N ASN A 203 -10.48 7.17 12.84
CA ASN A 203 -11.95 7.22 12.96
C ASN A 203 -12.56 7.52 11.60
#